data_9dda84bf695a9006a7c2db283f2d9bfb
#
_entry.id   9dda84bf695a9006a7c2db283f2d9bfb
#
_cell.length_a   1.000
_cell.length_b   1.000
_cell.length_c   1.000
_cell.angle_alpha   90.00
_cell.angle_beta   90.00
_cell.angle_gamma   90.00
#
_symmetry.space_group_name_H-M   'P 1'
#
loop_
_entity.id
_entity.type
_entity.pdbx_description
1 polymer ?
#
loop_
_entity_poly.entity_id
_entity_poly.type
_entity_poly.pdbx_seq_one_letter_code
_entity_poly.pdbx_strand_id
1 'polypeptide(L)'
;MLDSLFRKKPLAKILKDVESNESHGAGGLQKVLGVRDLTALGIAAVIGAGIFSTIGQAAYDGGPGVIFLFIITAITCGFTAMCYAEFASRVPVAGSAYTYSYVTFGEIAAWVIGWALILEYAIGNVVVSISWSSYFANLLEGVGLHLPAWLSTDPTTAMNSYEEAIAAGTSTEGLAWTTAPVIAGFRFICNLPAAIIIILITMLAYVGIKESRSSANFMVGLKLVVLAIIVLIGIFYIDSDNWTPFLPNSFTGVLKGVSAVFFAYIGFDAISTTAEECANPQRDLPRGMIYSLIICTIIYVIVTLVITGMVNYSEFNNVADPLAYVFEKINLGKVGFFISVSAVIAATSVLLVFQIGQPRIWMSMSRDGLLPKRFSKIHPKYQTPAFSTIVTGFIVAIPSLFVESALMTDLTSIGTLFAFVLVCGGVLMLPKEVNNPDKKFNLPYINSRWIVPVLFIVFMYGFRERIMNSATNINHESHQEILFLVFIVLATAITIASFVKSLSLIPVLGMLCCLYLMIEIPARSWGVFFGWMAFGLVIYFSYGYWRSKLSAEKA
;
A
#
# COMPACT_ATOMS: atom_id res chain seq x y z
N MET A 1 -3.77 25.40 24.49
CA MET A 1 -4.22 24.83 23.20
C MET A 1 -3.16 23.90 22.60
N LEU A 2 -1.87 24.26 22.50
CA LEU A 2 -0.83 23.37 21.97
C LEU A 2 -0.66 22.09 22.79
N ASP A 3 -0.59 22.16 24.12
CA ASP A 3 -0.46 20.98 24.98
C ASP A 3 -1.65 20.01 24.89
N SER A 4 -2.81 20.52 24.48
CA SER A 4 -4.00 19.68 24.30
C SER A 4 -4.01 18.89 22.98
N LEU A 5 -3.25 19.31 21.95
CA LEU A 5 -3.11 18.61 20.68
C LEU A 5 -2.16 17.40 20.77
N PHE A 6 -1.16 17.47 21.67
CA PHE A 6 -0.16 16.43 21.86
C PHE A 6 -0.43 15.53 23.08
N ARG A 7 -1.70 15.35 23.44
CA ARG A 7 -2.09 14.40 24.49
C ARG A 7 -1.69 12.99 24.10
N LYS A 8 -0.92 12.32 24.97
CA LYS A 8 -0.48 10.95 24.75
C LYS A 8 -1.37 9.98 25.50
N LYS A 9 -1.69 8.85 24.87
CA LYS A 9 -2.39 7.76 25.55
C LYS A 9 -1.37 6.92 26.32
N PRO A 10 -1.49 6.79 27.66
CA PRO A 10 -0.54 5.99 28.45
C PRO A 10 -0.56 4.53 28.01
N LEU A 11 0.61 3.92 27.82
CA LEU A 11 0.74 2.52 27.42
C LEU A 11 0.03 1.58 28.39
N ALA A 12 0.18 1.82 29.70
CA ALA A 12 -0.49 1.04 30.75
C ALA A 12 -2.02 1.04 30.61
N LYS A 13 -2.62 2.14 30.14
CA LYS A 13 -4.06 2.23 29.88
C LYS A 13 -4.46 1.39 28.67
N ILE A 14 -3.67 1.39 27.61
CA ILE A 14 -3.93 0.59 26.41
C ILE A 14 -3.91 -0.90 26.77
N LEU A 15 -2.90 -1.35 27.48
CA LEU A 15 -2.77 -2.76 27.92
C LEU A 15 -3.94 -3.15 28.83
N LYS A 16 -4.33 -2.29 29.77
CA LYS A 16 -5.48 -2.52 30.65
C LYS A 16 -6.81 -2.56 29.90
N ASP A 17 -6.99 -1.72 28.89
CA ASP A 17 -8.19 -1.74 28.03
C ASP A 17 -8.31 -3.07 27.24
N VAL A 18 -7.19 -3.67 26.83
CA VAL A 18 -7.15 -4.98 26.19
C VAL A 18 -7.51 -6.09 27.19
N GLU A 19 -6.89 -6.10 28.37
CA GLU A 19 -7.15 -7.08 29.43
C GLU A 19 -8.61 -7.02 29.93
N SER A 20 -9.18 -5.82 30.07
CA SER A 20 -10.57 -5.65 30.51
C SER A 20 -11.58 -6.12 29.46
N ASN A 21 -11.28 -5.97 28.16
CA ASN A 21 -12.10 -6.51 27.07
C ASN A 21 -12.04 -8.06 27.03
N GLU A 22 -10.91 -8.67 27.38
CA GLU A 22 -10.78 -10.12 27.53
C GLU A 22 -11.60 -10.65 28.72
N SER A 23 -11.69 -9.91 29.84
CA SER A 23 -12.37 -10.35 31.07
C SER A 23 -13.91 -10.23 31.03
N HIS A 24 -14.47 -9.42 30.13
CA HIS A 24 -15.93 -9.16 30.09
C HIS A 24 -16.72 -10.10 29.19
N GLY A 25 -16.16 -11.26 28.78
CA GLY A 25 -16.94 -12.34 28.14
C GLY A 25 -17.51 -12.03 26.75
N ALA A 26 -17.23 -10.89 26.18
CA ALA A 26 -17.50 -10.60 24.78
C ALA A 26 -16.35 -11.23 23.97
N GLY A 27 -16.49 -12.51 23.61
CA GLY A 27 -15.61 -13.38 22.83
C GLY A 27 -14.28 -12.76 22.42
N GLY A 28 -13.26 -12.84 23.30
CA GLY A 28 -11.91 -12.41 22.97
C GLY A 28 -11.42 -13.17 21.73
N LEU A 29 -10.65 -12.51 20.86
CA LEU A 29 -10.08 -13.12 19.68
C LEU A 29 -9.19 -14.30 20.07
N GLN A 30 -9.33 -15.43 19.40
CA GLN A 30 -8.55 -16.64 19.73
C GLN A 30 -7.09 -16.43 19.33
N LYS A 31 -6.17 -16.56 20.30
CA LYS A 31 -4.72 -16.44 20.08
C LYS A 31 -4.14 -17.71 19.45
N VAL A 32 -4.33 -17.89 18.14
CA VAL A 32 -3.97 -19.11 17.40
C VAL A 32 -2.91 -18.90 16.32
N LEU A 33 -2.59 -17.65 15.96
CA LEU A 33 -1.68 -17.35 14.86
C LEU A 33 -0.22 -17.50 15.31
N GLY A 34 0.53 -18.33 14.60
CA GLY A 34 2.00 -18.47 14.73
C GLY A 34 2.76 -17.82 13.59
N VAL A 35 4.10 -17.91 13.62
CA VAL A 35 4.99 -17.31 12.60
C VAL A 35 4.60 -17.72 11.18
N ARG A 36 4.28 -18.99 10.94
CA ARG A 36 3.91 -19.49 9.60
C ARG A 36 2.62 -18.86 9.10
N ASP A 37 1.62 -18.72 9.97
CA ASP A 37 0.34 -18.14 9.62
C ASP A 37 0.48 -16.65 9.35
N LEU A 38 1.27 -15.94 10.15
CA LEU A 38 1.57 -14.52 9.97
C LEU A 38 2.37 -14.27 8.69
N THR A 39 3.34 -15.14 8.37
CA THR A 39 4.09 -15.06 7.10
C THR A 39 3.15 -15.30 5.92
N ALA A 40 2.29 -16.30 5.99
CA ALA A 40 1.29 -16.58 4.96
C ALA A 40 0.31 -15.39 4.80
N LEU A 41 -0.15 -14.80 5.91
CA LEU A 41 -1.01 -13.62 5.89
C LEU A 41 -0.31 -12.42 5.22
N GLY A 42 0.98 -12.20 5.54
CA GLY A 42 1.78 -11.16 4.89
C GLY A 42 1.94 -11.39 3.39
N ILE A 43 2.26 -12.61 2.98
CA ILE A 43 2.33 -12.99 1.56
C ILE A 43 0.95 -12.80 0.89
N ALA A 44 -0.14 -13.17 1.58
CA ALA A 44 -1.50 -12.97 1.07
C ALA A 44 -1.83 -11.49 0.82
N ALA A 45 -1.41 -10.61 1.72
CA ALA A 45 -1.65 -9.18 1.63
C ALA A 45 -0.77 -8.51 0.57
N VAL A 46 0.52 -8.87 0.51
CA VAL A 46 1.53 -8.27 -0.38
C VAL A 46 1.36 -8.77 -1.83
N ILE A 47 1.23 -10.10 -2.06
CA ILE A 47 1.03 -10.65 -3.40
C ILE A 47 -0.43 -10.44 -3.83
N GLY A 48 -0.67 -9.34 -4.51
CA GLY A 48 -1.98 -8.92 -5.01
C GLY A 48 -1.85 -8.16 -6.32
N ALA A 49 -2.66 -7.14 -6.52
CA ALA A 49 -2.67 -6.31 -7.73
C ALA A 49 -1.29 -5.72 -8.07
N GLY A 50 -0.41 -5.53 -7.08
CA GLY A 50 0.94 -5.02 -7.31
C GLY A 50 1.72 -5.85 -8.32
N ILE A 51 1.89 -7.15 -8.09
CA ILE A 51 2.64 -7.99 -9.03
C ILE A 51 1.81 -8.40 -10.24
N PHE A 52 0.49 -8.53 -10.10
CA PHE A 52 -0.35 -8.95 -11.23
C PHE A 52 -0.66 -7.82 -12.21
N SER A 53 -0.73 -6.56 -11.77
CA SER A 53 -1.16 -5.43 -12.61
C SER A 53 -0.09 -4.34 -12.73
N THR A 54 0.38 -3.76 -11.61
CA THR A 54 1.24 -2.56 -11.67
C THR A 54 2.66 -2.84 -12.17
N ILE A 55 3.10 -4.10 -12.20
CA ILE A 55 4.41 -4.50 -12.73
C ILE A 55 4.58 -4.13 -14.21
N GLY A 56 3.50 -4.15 -15.01
CA GLY A 56 3.55 -3.77 -16.43
C GLY A 56 4.00 -2.34 -16.61
N GLN A 57 3.35 -1.40 -15.91
CA GLN A 57 3.73 0.01 -15.97
C GLN A 57 5.15 0.25 -15.46
N ALA A 58 5.55 -0.40 -14.36
CA ALA A 58 6.90 -0.29 -13.84
C ALA A 58 7.96 -0.81 -14.83
N ALA A 59 7.66 -1.91 -15.54
CA ALA A 59 8.52 -2.47 -16.57
C ALA A 59 8.60 -1.55 -17.80
N TYR A 60 7.50 -0.93 -18.21
CA TYR A 60 7.48 0.05 -19.29
C TYR A 60 8.37 1.26 -18.98
N ASP A 61 8.24 1.83 -17.79
CA ASP A 61 8.99 3.02 -17.39
C ASP A 61 10.48 2.75 -17.16
N GLY A 62 10.81 1.66 -16.48
CA GLY A 62 12.16 1.34 -16.04
C GLY A 62 12.92 0.33 -16.89
N GLY A 63 12.24 -0.35 -17.81
CA GLY A 63 12.82 -1.49 -18.53
C GLY A 63 13.16 -2.64 -17.60
N PRO A 64 14.06 -3.55 -18.03
CA PRO A 64 14.57 -4.64 -17.17
C PRO A 64 15.21 -4.15 -15.87
N GLY A 65 15.76 -2.93 -15.87
CA GLY A 65 16.38 -2.29 -14.71
C GLY A 65 15.44 -1.99 -13.55
N VAL A 66 14.13 -2.13 -13.72
CA VAL A 66 13.14 -1.97 -12.65
C VAL A 66 13.38 -2.92 -11.46
N ILE A 67 14.13 -4.01 -11.65
CA ILE A 67 14.54 -4.90 -10.56
C ILE A 67 15.34 -4.16 -9.47
N PHE A 68 16.14 -3.16 -9.84
CA PHE A 68 16.85 -2.34 -8.86
C PHE A 68 15.88 -1.58 -7.96
N LEU A 69 14.76 -1.11 -8.53
CA LEU A 69 13.72 -0.44 -7.77
C LEU A 69 13.01 -1.39 -6.81
N PHE A 70 12.74 -2.65 -7.23
CA PHE A 70 12.22 -3.67 -6.32
C PHE A 70 13.17 -3.91 -5.14
N ILE A 71 14.49 -3.97 -5.37
CA ILE A 71 15.49 -4.16 -4.32
C ILE A 71 15.55 -2.94 -3.38
N ILE A 72 15.59 -1.73 -3.93
CA ILE A 72 15.61 -0.48 -3.14
C ILE A 72 14.35 -0.37 -2.28
N THR A 73 13.20 -0.64 -2.87
CA THR A 73 11.91 -0.62 -2.16
C THR A 73 11.85 -1.69 -1.07
N ALA A 74 12.38 -2.91 -1.35
CA ALA A 74 12.49 -3.96 -0.35
C ALA A 74 13.35 -3.57 0.85
N ILE A 75 14.49 -2.91 0.61
CA ILE A 75 15.38 -2.40 1.67
C ILE A 75 14.64 -1.34 2.51
N THR A 76 13.94 -0.41 1.85
CA THR A 76 13.13 0.62 2.50
C THR A 76 12.04 0.02 3.37
N CYS A 77 11.27 -0.93 2.81
CA CYS A 77 10.25 -1.68 3.55
C CYS A 77 10.86 -2.52 4.68
N GLY A 78 12.06 -3.05 4.49
CA GLY A 78 12.81 -3.79 5.52
C GLY A 78 13.15 -2.94 6.75
N PHE A 79 13.64 -1.72 6.55
CA PHE A 79 13.86 -0.78 7.65
C PHE A 79 12.56 -0.44 8.37
N THR A 80 11.50 -0.20 7.63
CA THR A 80 10.18 0.11 8.18
C THR A 80 9.58 -1.09 8.91
N ALA A 81 9.66 -2.29 8.34
CA ALA A 81 9.19 -3.52 8.98
C ALA A 81 9.87 -3.78 10.33
N MET A 82 11.17 -3.49 10.43
CA MET A 82 11.90 -3.57 11.71
C MET A 82 11.39 -2.53 12.73
N CYS A 83 11.01 -1.32 12.27
CA CYS A 83 10.40 -0.31 13.14
C CYS A 83 9.00 -0.72 13.60
N TYR A 84 8.17 -1.27 12.71
CA TYR A 84 6.88 -1.86 13.07
C TYR A 84 7.04 -3.02 14.07
N ALA A 85 8.04 -3.86 13.87
CA ALA A 85 8.36 -4.97 14.75
C ALA A 85 8.71 -4.50 16.17
N GLU A 86 9.48 -3.41 16.30
CA GLU A 86 9.80 -2.79 17.58
C GLU A 86 8.53 -2.28 18.28
N PHE A 87 7.63 -1.60 17.55
CA PHE A 87 6.36 -1.15 18.10
C PHE A 87 5.47 -2.33 18.51
N ALA A 88 5.26 -3.31 17.62
CA ALA A 88 4.44 -4.47 17.89
C ALA A 88 4.93 -5.28 19.10
N SER A 89 6.26 -5.30 19.34
CA SER A 89 6.83 -5.94 20.52
C SER A 89 6.56 -5.19 21.83
N ARG A 90 6.39 -3.86 21.76
CA ARG A 90 6.11 -3.01 22.94
C ARG A 90 4.62 -2.80 23.19
N VAL A 91 3.84 -2.70 22.11
CA VAL A 91 2.42 -2.35 22.11
C VAL A 91 1.66 -3.40 21.29
N PRO A 92 1.48 -4.64 21.80
CA PRO A 92 0.86 -5.73 21.06
C PRO A 92 -0.67 -5.61 21.03
N VAL A 93 -1.16 -4.54 20.38
CA VAL A 93 -2.60 -4.25 20.25
C VAL A 93 -2.97 -4.03 18.78
N ALA A 94 -4.20 -4.38 18.42
CA ALA A 94 -4.76 -4.06 17.12
C ALA A 94 -4.90 -2.54 16.98
N GLY A 95 -4.58 -2.00 15.82
CA GLY A 95 -4.65 -0.56 15.56
C GLY A 95 -3.46 -0.02 14.77
N SER A 96 -2.43 -0.88 14.55
CA SER A 96 -1.28 -0.56 13.69
C SER A 96 -0.66 0.81 14.02
N ALA A 97 -0.18 1.52 13.00
CA ALA A 97 0.48 2.82 13.09
C ALA A 97 -0.35 3.89 13.83
N TYR A 98 -1.69 3.83 13.77
CA TYR A 98 -2.58 4.74 14.52
C TYR A 98 -2.31 4.68 16.02
N THR A 99 -2.35 3.47 16.61
CA THR A 99 -2.14 3.28 18.05
C THR A 99 -0.71 3.62 18.47
N TYR A 100 0.29 3.25 17.64
CA TYR A 100 1.70 3.56 17.89
C TYR A 100 1.94 5.07 17.96
N SER A 101 1.30 5.80 17.08
CA SER A 101 1.41 7.27 17.02
C SER A 101 0.72 7.96 18.17
N TYR A 102 -0.37 7.40 18.67
CA TYR A 102 -1.04 7.94 19.86
C TYR A 102 -0.16 7.88 21.11
N VAL A 103 0.64 6.83 21.25
CA VAL A 103 1.58 6.67 22.37
C VAL A 103 2.78 7.60 22.22
N THR A 104 3.31 7.78 21.01
CA THR A 104 4.59 8.47 20.79
C THR A 104 4.44 9.96 20.55
N PHE A 105 3.60 10.36 19.62
CA PHE A 105 3.45 11.74 19.18
C PHE A 105 2.23 12.44 19.81
N GLY A 106 1.21 11.67 20.18
CA GLY A 106 -0.04 12.19 20.74
C GLY A 106 -1.20 12.22 19.75
N GLU A 107 -2.30 12.84 20.16
CA GLU A 107 -3.62 12.72 19.54
C GLU A 107 -3.69 13.23 18.11
N ILE A 108 -3.13 14.40 17.82
CA ILE A 108 -3.18 14.96 16.46
C ILE A 108 -2.39 14.11 15.47
N ALA A 109 -1.23 13.59 15.87
CA ALA A 109 -0.45 12.70 15.00
C ALA A 109 -1.16 11.37 14.79
N ALA A 110 -1.78 10.81 15.83
CA ALA A 110 -2.62 9.63 15.71
C ALA A 110 -3.79 9.86 14.75
N TRP A 111 -4.47 11.01 14.85
CA TRP A 111 -5.53 11.36 13.91
C TRP A 111 -5.03 11.41 12.46
N VAL A 112 -3.92 12.13 12.23
CA VAL A 112 -3.31 12.29 10.90
C VAL A 112 -2.97 10.93 10.29
N ILE A 113 -2.35 10.03 11.06
CA ILE A 113 -2.03 8.67 10.61
C ILE A 113 -3.29 7.83 10.41
N GLY A 114 -4.23 7.86 11.34
CA GLY A 114 -5.49 7.13 11.20
C GLY A 114 -6.24 7.56 9.94
N TRP A 115 -6.24 8.87 9.63
CA TRP A 115 -6.85 9.43 8.43
C TRP A 115 -6.10 9.04 7.15
N ALA A 116 -4.76 8.97 7.19
CA ALA A 116 -3.94 8.46 6.11
C ALA A 116 -4.17 6.95 5.86
N LEU A 117 -4.25 6.14 6.92
CA LEU A 117 -4.56 4.71 6.82
C LEU A 117 -5.96 4.45 6.23
N ILE A 118 -6.96 5.29 6.56
CA ILE A 118 -8.29 5.19 5.93
C ILE A 118 -8.18 5.41 4.42
N LEU A 119 -7.41 6.40 3.98
CA LEU A 119 -7.14 6.64 2.57
C LEU A 119 -6.45 5.43 1.94
N GLU A 120 -5.36 4.96 2.54
CA GLU A 120 -4.56 3.84 2.07
C GLU A 120 -5.42 2.60 1.81
N TYR A 121 -6.20 2.17 2.80
CA TYR A 121 -7.05 0.97 2.67
C TYR A 121 -8.17 1.15 1.65
N ALA A 122 -8.80 2.34 1.62
CA ALA A 122 -9.85 2.62 0.64
C ALA A 122 -9.29 2.60 -0.78
N ILE A 123 -8.23 3.35 -1.01
CA ILE A 123 -7.66 3.50 -2.35
C ILE A 123 -6.95 2.22 -2.80
N GLY A 124 -6.27 1.51 -1.88
CA GLY A 124 -5.73 0.19 -2.17
C GLY A 124 -6.82 -0.77 -2.68
N ASN A 125 -7.99 -0.77 -2.05
CA ASN A 125 -9.15 -1.53 -2.53
C ASN A 125 -9.62 -1.09 -3.92
N VAL A 126 -9.64 0.23 -4.23
CA VAL A 126 -9.98 0.72 -5.56
C VAL A 126 -9.04 0.17 -6.61
N VAL A 127 -7.72 0.28 -6.41
CA VAL A 127 -6.70 -0.24 -7.35
C VAL A 127 -6.87 -1.74 -7.57
N VAL A 128 -7.02 -2.50 -6.48
CA VAL A 128 -7.20 -3.97 -6.57
C VAL A 128 -8.49 -4.32 -7.29
N SER A 129 -9.59 -3.57 -7.12
CA SER A 129 -10.86 -3.85 -7.80
C SER A 129 -10.79 -3.55 -9.31
N ILE A 130 -10.06 -2.50 -9.70
CA ILE A 130 -9.82 -2.17 -11.12
C ILE A 130 -8.97 -3.27 -11.77
N SER A 131 -7.89 -3.70 -11.10
CA SER A 131 -7.08 -4.83 -11.56
C SER A 131 -7.90 -6.12 -11.66
N TRP A 132 -8.74 -6.41 -10.66
CA TRP A 132 -9.65 -7.54 -10.68
C TRP A 132 -10.59 -7.49 -11.89
N SER A 133 -11.14 -6.32 -12.19
CA SER A 133 -12.03 -6.10 -13.34
C SER A 133 -11.34 -6.41 -14.66
N SER A 134 -10.09 -5.99 -14.85
CA SER A 134 -9.33 -6.24 -16.08
C SER A 134 -9.08 -7.75 -16.30
N TYR A 135 -8.61 -8.46 -15.28
CA TYR A 135 -8.44 -9.91 -15.35
C TYR A 135 -9.76 -10.66 -15.52
N PHE A 136 -10.84 -10.17 -14.90
CA PHE A 136 -12.17 -10.75 -15.05
C PHE A 136 -12.72 -10.55 -16.48
N ALA A 137 -12.51 -9.39 -17.09
CA ALA A 137 -12.89 -9.14 -18.47
C ALA A 137 -12.13 -10.09 -19.43
N ASN A 138 -10.84 -10.26 -19.23
CA ASN A 138 -10.01 -11.19 -20.00
C ASN A 138 -10.47 -12.65 -19.85
N LEU A 139 -10.85 -13.03 -18.63
CA LEU A 139 -11.41 -14.35 -18.35
C LEU A 139 -12.74 -14.57 -19.10
N LEU A 140 -13.61 -13.58 -19.16
CA LEU A 140 -14.86 -13.64 -19.90
C LEU A 140 -14.61 -13.77 -21.41
N GLU A 141 -13.67 -13.03 -21.96
CA GLU A 141 -13.25 -13.16 -23.36
C GLU A 141 -12.77 -14.57 -23.70
N GLY A 142 -11.97 -15.17 -22.80
CA GLY A 142 -11.51 -16.55 -22.93
C GLY A 142 -12.61 -17.61 -22.98
N VAL A 143 -13.81 -17.31 -22.48
CA VAL A 143 -15.01 -18.17 -22.57
C VAL A 143 -16.02 -17.70 -23.63
N GLY A 144 -15.64 -16.70 -24.46
CA GLY A 144 -16.46 -16.18 -25.55
C GLY A 144 -17.53 -15.16 -25.13
N LEU A 145 -17.43 -14.60 -23.93
CA LEU A 145 -18.30 -13.52 -23.44
C LEU A 145 -17.56 -12.20 -23.52
N HIS A 146 -18.07 -11.26 -24.31
CA HIS A 146 -17.45 -9.94 -24.48
C HIS A 146 -18.18 -8.88 -23.65
N LEU A 147 -17.46 -8.25 -22.69
CA LEU A 147 -17.92 -7.05 -22.03
C LEU A 147 -17.68 -5.84 -22.93
N PRO A 148 -18.65 -4.92 -23.08
CA PRO A 148 -18.39 -3.66 -23.76
C PRO A 148 -17.25 -2.89 -23.08
N ALA A 149 -16.27 -2.40 -23.85
CA ALA A 149 -15.09 -1.71 -23.31
C ALA A 149 -15.45 -0.51 -22.42
N TRP A 150 -16.54 0.20 -22.72
CA TRP A 150 -17.02 1.35 -21.92
C TRP A 150 -17.61 0.96 -20.55
N LEU A 151 -17.86 -0.35 -20.28
CA LEU A 151 -18.28 -0.86 -18.96
C LEU A 151 -17.13 -1.44 -18.14
N SER A 152 -15.93 -1.55 -18.70
CA SER A 152 -14.76 -2.17 -18.04
C SER A 152 -13.57 -1.21 -17.87
N THR A 153 -13.76 0.09 -18.14
CA THR A 153 -12.72 1.12 -17.97
C THR A 153 -13.29 2.39 -17.36
N ASP A 154 -12.41 3.29 -16.90
CA ASP A 154 -12.77 4.62 -16.43
C ASP A 154 -12.73 5.67 -17.56
N PRO A 155 -13.41 6.84 -17.40
CA PRO A 155 -13.49 7.88 -18.41
C PRO A 155 -12.12 8.46 -18.83
N THR A 156 -11.19 8.60 -17.87
CA THR A 156 -9.87 9.18 -18.13
C THR A 156 -9.02 8.25 -18.98
N THR A 157 -8.94 6.99 -18.62
CA THR A 157 -8.23 5.96 -19.40
C THR A 157 -8.83 5.81 -20.80
N ALA A 158 -10.17 5.83 -20.93
CA ALA A 158 -10.84 5.75 -22.22
C ALA A 158 -10.50 6.95 -23.13
N MET A 159 -10.46 8.16 -22.57
CA MET A 159 -10.10 9.37 -23.30
C MET A 159 -8.63 9.37 -23.72
N ASN A 160 -7.71 9.02 -22.81
CA ASN A 160 -6.27 8.95 -23.10
C ASN A 160 -5.98 7.95 -24.21
N SER A 161 -6.58 6.75 -24.17
CA SER A 161 -6.42 5.74 -25.21
C SER A 161 -6.95 6.22 -26.59
N TYR A 162 -8.02 7.02 -26.58
CA TYR A 162 -8.55 7.63 -27.80
C TYR A 162 -7.60 8.69 -28.38
N GLU A 163 -7.06 9.57 -27.52
CA GLU A 163 -6.10 10.62 -27.95
C GLU A 163 -4.79 10.01 -28.43
N GLU A 164 -4.27 8.97 -27.78
CA GLU A 164 -3.09 8.23 -28.20
C GLU A 164 -3.30 7.57 -29.57
N ALA A 165 -4.47 6.97 -29.82
CA ALA A 165 -4.79 6.36 -31.11
C ALA A 165 -4.84 7.40 -32.24
N ILE A 166 -5.39 8.59 -31.97
CA ILE A 166 -5.37 9.71 -32.93
C ILE A 166 -3.95 10.16 -33.20
N ALA A 167 -3.14 10.37 -32.16
CA ALA A 167 -1.75 10.82 -32.29
C ALA A 167 -0.88 9.81 -33.05
N ALA A 168 -1.13 8.51 -32.87
CA ALA A 168 -0.45 7.42 -33.57
C ALA A 168 -0.99 7.15 -34.98
N GLY A 169 -2.11 7.78 -35.36
CA GLY A 169 -2.79 7.52 -36.65
C GLY A 169 -3.38 6.10 -36.76
N THR A 170 -3.69 5.47 -35.65
CA THR A 170 -4.31 4.13 -35.57
C THR A 170 -5.83 4.22 -35.56
N SER A 171 -6.52 3.07 -35.79
CA SER A 171 -7.98 3.04 -35.78
C SER A 171 -8.54 3.35 -34.38
N THR A 172 -9.53 4.23 -34.31
CA THR A 172 -10.29 4.55 -33.11
C THR A 172 -11.58 3.72 -32.99
N GLU A 173 -11.88 2.88 -33.99
CA GLU A 173 -13.05 2.01 -33.98
C GLU A 173 -12.91 0.94 -32.86
N GLY A 174 -13.98 0.75 -32.09
CA GLY A 174 -14.00 -0.24 -31.00
C GLY A 174 -13.45 0.26 -29.66
N LEU A 175 -12.80 1.42 -29.61
CA LEU A 175 -12.34 1.99 -28.34
C LEU A 175 -13.53 2.33 -27.42
N ALA A 176 -13.31 2.26 -26.11
CA ALA A 176 -14.33 2.58 -25.11
C ALA A 176 -14.94 3.97 -25.29
N TRP A 177 -14.09 4.95 -25.67
CA TRP A 177 -14.53 6.32 -25.94
C TRP A 177 -15.49 6.45 -27.13
N THR A 178 -15.27 5.68 -28.19
CA THR A 178 -16.10 5.76 -29.42
C THR A 178 -17.38 4.93 -29.32
N THR A 179 -17.33 3.80 -28.61
CA THR A 179 -18.46 2.85 -28.47
C THR A 179 -19.38 3.19 -27.31
N ALA A 180 -19.00 4.11 -26.40
CA ALA A 180 -19.79 4.48 -25.25
C ALA A 180 -21.10 5.15 -25.64
N PRO A 181 -22.25 4.81 -25.01
CA PRO A 181 -23.52 5.46 -25.22
C PRO A 181 -23.47 6.93 -24.75
N VAL A 182 -24.08 7.81 -25.54
CA VAL A 182 -24.22 9.23 -25.20
C VAL A 182 -25.64 9.45 -24.66
N ILE A 183 -25.73 9.79 -23.36
CA ILE A 183 -27.01 10.04 -22.67
C ILE A 183 -27.03 11.50 -22.24
N ALA A 184 -28.02 12.26 -22.70
CA ALA A 184 -28.15 13.70 -22.42
C ALA A 184 -26.89 14.54 -22.70
N GLY A 185 -26.12 14.16 -23.75
CA GLY A 185 -24.89 14.86 -24.13
C GLY A 185 -23.63 14.40 -23.40
N PHE A 186 -23.74 13.53 -22.41
CA PHE A 186 -22.60 12.97 -21.66
C PHE A 186 -22.32 11.52 -22.09
N ARG A 187 -21.04 11.19 -22.31
CA ARG A 187 -20.61 9.80 -22.57
C ARG A 187 -20.64 9.02 -21.27
N PHE A 188 -21.35 7.89 -21.27
CA PHE A 188 -21.43 7.02 -20.09
C PHE A 188 -20.34 5.94 -20.17
N ILE A 189 -19.27 6.14 -19.40
CA ILE A 189 -18.16 5.22 -19.28
C ILE A 189 -17.93 4.95 -17.80
N CYS A 190 -17.87 3.68 -17.39
CA CYS A 190 -17.62 3.30 -16.02
C CYS A 190 -17.04 1.88 -15.91
N ASN A 191 -16.26 1.62 -14.88
CA ASN A 191 -15.75 0.29 -14.57
C ASN A 191 -16.76 -0.47 -13.67
N LEU A 192 -17.80 -1.02 -14.29
CA LEU A 192 -18.90 -1.67 -13.57
C LEU A 192 -18.49 -2.94 -12.83
N PRO A 193 -17.66 -3.87 -13.39
CA PRO A 193 -17.24 -5.07 -12.67
C PRO A 193 -16.44 -4.73 -11.39
N ALA A 194 -15.60 -3.68 -11.41
CA ALA A 194 -14.87 -3.23 -10.23
C ALA A 194 -15.80 -2.81 -9.09
N ALA A 195 -16.86 -2.06 -9.39
CA ALA A 195 -17.85 -1.69 -8.38
C ALA A 195 -18.68 -2.87 -7.88
N ILE A 196 -19.08 -3.78 -8.78
CA ILE A 196 -19.87 -4.98 -8.42
C ILE A 196 -19.08 -5.86 -7.45
N ILE A 197 -17.80 -6.15 -7.73
CA ILE A 197 -17.00 -6.98 -6.82
C ILE A 197 -16.86 -6.33 -5.44
N ILE A 198 -16.68 -5.02 -5.35
CA ILE A 198 -16.64 -4.29 -4.07
C ILE A 198 -17.96 -4.42 -3.32
N ILE A 199 -19.10 -4.30 -3.99
CA ILE A 199 -20.42 -4.48 -3.36
C ILE A 199 -20.55 -5.89 -2.82
N LEU A 200 -20.17 -6.92 -3.59
CA LEU A 200 -20.22 -8.32 -3.16
C LEU A 200 -19.31 -8.58 -1.95
N ILE A 201 -18.07 -8.09 -2.00
CA ILE A 201 -17.11 -8.22 -0.87
C ILE A 201 -17.61 -7.46 0.36
N THR A 202 -18.23 -6.28 0.16
CA THR A 202 -18.82 -5.51 1.27
C THR A 202 -19.97 -6.28 1.94
N MET A 203 -20.84 -6.95 1.15
CA MET A 203 -21.91 -7.80 1.69
C MET A 203 -21.32 -8.98 2.48
N LEU A 204 -20.27 -9.60 1.96
CA LEU A 204 -19.57 -10.69 2.65
C LEU A 204 -18.94 -10.20 3.97
N ALA A 205 -18.24 -9.06 3.95
CA ALA A 205 -17.64 -8.47 5.14
C ALA A 205 -18.69 -8.03 6.18
N TYR A 206 -19.86 -7.59 5.72
CA TYR A 206 -20.98 -7.21 6.58
C TYR A 206 -21.54 -8.41 7.35
N VAL A 207 -21.74 -9.53 6.68
CA VAL A 207 -22.23 -10.79 7.31
C VAL A 207 -21.17 -11.41 8.22
N GLY A 208 -19.89 -11.10 8.00
CA GLY A 208 -18.78 -11.63 8.77
C GLY A 208 -18.44 -13.04 8.32
N ILE A 209 -17.55 -13.19 7.37
CA ILE A 209 -16.98 -14.48 7.04
C ILE A 209 -15.96 -14.80 8.13
N LYS A 210 -16.15 -15.92 8.80
CA LYS A 210 -15.08 -16.58 9.53
C LYS A 210 -14.17 -17.19 8.47
N GLU A 211 -13.20 -16.42 8.01
CA GLU A 211 -12.19 -16.93 7.09
C GLU A 211 -11.51 -18.12 7.76
N SER A 212 -11.76 -19.31 7.22
CA SER A 212 -11.07 -20.49 7.71
C SER A 212 -9.58 -20.29 7.40
N ARG A 213 -8.71 -20.40 8.42
CA ARG A 213 -7.24 -20.43 8.28
C ARG A 213 -6.79 -21.32 7.11
N SER A 214 -7.50 -22.40 6.87
CA SER A 214 -7.28 -23.31 5.74
C SER A 214 -7.54 -22.64 4.39
N SER A 215 -8.61 -21.86 4.26
CA SER A 215 -8.94 -21.16 3.01
C SER A 215 -7.93 -20.06 2.68
N ALA A 216 -7.49 -19.29 3.69
CA ALA A 216 -6.46 -18.28 3.52
C ALA A 216 -5.13 -18.91 3.06
N ASN A 217 -4.68 -19.96 3.73
CA ASN A 217 -3.46 -20.68 3.37
C ASN A 217 -3.56 -21.33 1.97
N PHE A 218 -4.73 -21.86 1.58
CA PHE A 218 -4.96 -22.39 0.24
C PHE A 218 -4.84 -21.31 -0.83
N MET A 219 -5.45 -20.14 -0.62
CA MET A 219 -5.34 -19.00 -1.56
C MET A 219 -3.89 -18.54 -1.73
N VAL A 220 -3.11 -18.49 -0.63
CA VAL A 220 -1.68 -18.16 -0.69
C VAL A 220 -0.91 -19.22 -1.46
N GLY A 221 -1.16 -20.49 -1.20
CA GLY A 221 -0.55 -21.60 -1.94
C GLY A 221 -0.82 -21.51 -3.44
N LEU A 222 -2.06 -21.21 -3.83
CA LEU A 222 -2.45 -21.05 -5.23
C LEU A 222 -1.67 -19.90 -5.90
N LYS A 223 -1.58 -18.73 -5.25
CA LYS A 223 -0.80 -17.57 -5.75
C LYS A 223 0.65 -17.94 -6.00
N LEU A 224 1.30 -18.59 -5.05
CA LEU A 224 2.70 -18.99 -5.15
C LEU A 224 2.92 -20.03 -6.26
N VAL A 225 2.01 -21.00 -6.41
CA VAL A 225 2.05 -22.00 -7.49
C VAL A 225 1.94 -21.31 -8.85
N VAL A 226 1.04 -20.36 -9.00
CA VAL A 226 0.88 -19.62 -10.29
C VAL A 226 2.12 -18.81 -10.62
N LEU A 227 2.68 -18.07 -9.66
CA LEU A 227 3.92 -17.32 -9.89
C LEU A 227 5.09 -18.27 -10.20
N ALA A 228 5.15 -19.44 -9.57
CA ALA A 228 6.13 -20.48 -9.91
C ALA A 228 5.92 -21.01 -11.35
N ILE A 229 4.68 -21.23 -11.78
CA ILE A 229 4.35 -21.63 -13.16
C ILE A 229 4.81 -20.55 -14.16
N ILE A 230 4.53 -19.27 -13.89
CA ILE A 230 4.98 -18.16 -14.72
C ILE A 230 6.50 -18.19 -14.89
N VAL A 231 7.23 -18.37 -13.81
CA VAL A 231 8.70 -18.44 -13.83
C VAL A 231 9.18 -19.67 -14.56
N LEU A 232 8.68 -20.87 -14.21
CA LEU A 232 9.13 -22.15 -14.78
C LEU A 232 8.88 -22.26 -16.28
N ILE A 233 7.74 -21.76 -16.77
CA ILE A 233 7.44 -21.76 -18.20
C ILE A 233 8.18 -20.60 -18.87
N GLY A 234 8.13 -19.39 -18.28
CA GLY A 234 8.70 -18.19 -18.87
C GLY A 234 10.20 -18.25 -19.12
N ILE A 235 10.96 -18.94 -18.25
CA ILE A 235 12.42 -19.11 -18.44
C ILE A 235 12.79 -19.70 -19.80
N PHE A 236 11.98 -20.58 -20.37
CA PHE A 236 12.23 -21.19 -21.69
C PHE A 236 11.97 -20.26 -22.87
N TYR A 237 11.32 -19.12 -22.63
CA TYR A 237 10.96 -18.12 -23.64
C TYR A 237 11.68 -16.79 -23.46
N ILE A 238 12.72 -16.77 -22.62
CA ILE A 238 13.55 -15.58 -22.44
C ILE A 238 14.41 -15.38 -23.69
N ASP A 239 14.32 -14.16 -24.24
CA ASP A 239 15.25 -13.65 -25.23
C ASP A 239 16.12 -12.58 -24.57
N SER A 240 17.43 -12.82 -24.53
CA SER A 240 18.40 -11.90 -23.91
C SER A 240 18.44 -10.53 -24.57
N ASP A 241 18.03 -10.42 -25.84
CA ASP A 241 18.00 -9.16 -26.57
C ASP A 241 16.96 -8.19 -25.97
N ASN A 242 15.90 -8.71 -25.35
CA ASN A 242 14.91 -7.92 -24.63
C ASN A 242 15.50 -7.17 -23.40
N TRP A 243 16.65 -7.63 -22.89
CA TRP A 243 17.36 -6.96 -21.79
C TRP A 243 18.38 -5.94 -22.28
N THR A 244 18.48 -5.68 -23.59
CA THR A 244 19.44 -4.74 -24.15
C THR A 244 18.71 -3.56 -24.83
N PRO A 245 18.88 -2.30 -24.32
CA PRO A 245 19.66 -1.91 -23.13
C PRO A 245 18.95 -2.23 -21.82
N PHE A 246 19.71 -2.59 -20.78
CA PHE A 246 19.13 -2.96 -19.47
C PHE A 246 18.47 -1.78 -18.75
N LEU A 247 18.92 -0.55 -19.02
CA LEU A 247 18.38 0.71 -18.50
C LEU A 247 18.03 1.64 -19.67
N PRO A 248 16.96 1.33 -20.45
CA PRO A 248 16.62 2.08 -21.66
C PRO A 248 16.31 3.55 -21.38
N ASN A 249 15.65 3.84 -20.28
CA ASN A 249 15.21 5.16 -19.86
C ASN A 249 16.10 5.74 -18.75
N SER A 250 17.36 5.27 -18.62
CA SER A 250 18.27 5.61 -17.52
C SER A 250 17.71 5.28 -16.13
N PHE A 251 18.46 5.57 -15.08
CA PHE A 251 17.99 5.37 -13.70
C PHE A 251 16.79 6.27 -13.34
N THR A 252 16.66 7.42 -14.00
CA THR A 252 15.50 8.32 -13.82
C THR A 252 14.22 7.67 -14.32
N GLY A 253 14.26 6.91 -15.41
CA GLY A 253 13.12 6.11 -15.88
C GLY A 253 12.72 5.03 -14.89
N VAL A 254 13.70 4.35 -14.27
CA VAL A 254 13.43 3.35 -13.20
C VAL A 254 12.68 4.00 -12.03
N LEU A 255 13.07 5.21 -11.62
CA LEU A 255 12.42 5.92 -10.51
C LEU A 255 10.98 6.34 -10.81
N LYS A 256 10.58 6.50 -12.07
CA LYS A 256 9.16 6.76 -12.42
C LYS A 256 8.24 5.62 -11.99
N GLY A 257 8.74 4.39 -11.93
CA GLY A 257 8.00 3.22 -11.46
C GLY A 257 7.82 3.13 -9.95
N VAL A 258 8.26 4.12 -9.15
CA VAL A 258 8.23 4.07 -7.67
C VAL A 258 6.86 3.74 -7.13
N SER A 259 5.81 4.43 -7.58
CA SER A 259 4.44 4.19 -7.09
C SER A 259 3.99 2.75 -7.33
N ALA A 260 4.21 2.25 -8.55
CA ALA A 260 3.82 0.92 -8.97
C ALA A 260 4.57 -0.18 -8.20
N VAL A 261 5.90 -0.02 -8.06
CA VAL A 261 6.74 -0.98 -7.34
C VAL A 261 6.48 -0.92 -5.84
N PHE A 262 6.33 0.27 -5.26
CA PHE A 262 6.04 0.40 -3.83
C PHE A 262 4.66 -0.18 -3.50
N PHE A 263 3.65 0.06 -4.35
CA PHE A 263 2.32 -0.53 -4.21
C PHE A 263 2.38 -2.06 -4.11
N ALA A 264 3.31 -2.71 -4.83
CA ALA A 264 3.49 -4.16 -4.76
C ALA A 264 4.00 -4.66 -3.39
N TYR A 265 4.54 -3.79 -2.54
CA TYR A 265 4.98 -4.15 -1.18
C TYR A 265 3.99 -3.77 -0.09
N ILE A 266 2.94 -3.00 -0.39
CA ILE A 266 1.92 -2.62 0.59
C ILE A 266 1.22 -3.86 1.12
N GLY A 267 0.96 -3.90 2.43
CA GLY A 267 0.22 -4.97 3.10
C GLY A 267 1.03 -5.77 4.12
N PHE A 268 2.37 -5.73 4.11
CA PHE A 268 3.14 -6.43 5.15
C PHE A 268 2.87 -5.87 6.56
N ASP A 269 2.54 -4.60 6.67
CA ASP A 269 2.17 -3.91 7.89
C ASP A 269 0.80 -4.34 8.44
N ALA A 270 -0.09 -4.85 7.55
CA ALA A 270 -1.38 -5.41 7.95
C ALA A 270 -1.23 -6.58 8.94
N ILE A 271 -0.09 -7.29 8.94
CA ILE A 271 0.24 -8.31 9.97
C ILE A 271 0.17 -7.69 11.37
N SER A 272 0.56 -6.42 11.54
CA SER A 272 0.52 -5.74 12.84
C SER A 272 -0.89 -5.58 13.41
N THR A 273 -1.92 -5.57 12.55
CA THR A 273 -3.33 -5.48 12.99
C THR A 273 -3.85 -6.76 13.62
N THR A 274 -3.16 -7.90 13.41
CA THR A 274 -3.53 -9.21 13.96
C THR A 274 -2.82 -9.53 15.30
N ALA A 275 -2.23 -8.52 15.94
CA ALA A 275 -1.47 -8.68 17.19
C ALA A 275 -2.27 -9.38 18.29
N GLU A 276 -3.58 -9.10 18.40
CA GLU A 276 -4.47 -9.69 19.41
C GLU A 276 -4.83 -11.16 19.13
N GLU A 277 -4.65 -11.61 17.88
CA GLU A 277 -4.90 -12.99 17.44
C GLU A 277 -3.63 -13.86 17.44
N CYS A 278 -2.48 -13.25 17.74
CA CYS A 278 -1.19 -13.91 17.74
C CYS A 278 -0.88 -14.60 19.08
N ALA A 279 -0.37 -15.83 19.00
CA ALA A 279 -0.01 -16.61 20.20
C ALA A 279 1.17 -15.99 20.98
N ASN A 280 2.18 -15.49 20.27
CA ASN A 280 3.36 -14.81 20.83
C ASN A 280 3.67 -13.55 20.02
N PRO A 281 2.86 -12.46 20.16
CA PRO A 281 2.96 -11.30 19.27
C PRO A 281 4.34 -10.65 19.25
N GLN A 282 4.99 -10.56 20.42
CA GLN A 282 6.33 -9.95 20.56
C GLN A 282 7.44 -10.67 19.77
N ARG A 283 7.28 -11.96 19.48
CA ARG A 283 8.24 -12.77 18.73
C ARG A 283 7.79 -13.02 17.30
N ASP A 284 6.52 -13.33 17.12
CA ASP A 284 6.00 -13.94 15.90
C ASP A 284 5.61 -12.88 14.87
N LEU A 285 5.09 -11.69 15.30
CA LEU A 285 4.81 -10.56 14.40
C LEU A 285 6.06 -10.07 13.66
N PRO A 286 7.19 -9.75 14.36
CA PRO A 286 8.41 -9.34 13.70
C PRO A 286 8.89 -10.32 12.63
N ARG A 287 8.88 -11.61 12.97
CA ARG A 287 9.33 -12.67 12.07
C ARG A 287 8.41 -12.82 10.87
N GLY A 288 7.09 -12.77 11.10
CA GLY A 288 6.09 -12.84 10.03
C GLY A 288 6.26 -11.73 9.00
N MET A 289 6.44 -10.48 9.46
CA MET A 289 6.66 -9.32 8.61
C MET A 289 7.95 -9.43 7.78
N ILE A 290 9.08 -9.77 8.42
CA ILE A 290 10.37 -9.86 7.74
C ILE A 290 10.38 -11.03 6.74
N TYR A 291 9.86 -12.20 7.12
CA TYR A 291 9.86 -13.38 6.23
C TYR A 291 8.96 -13.17 5.02
N SER A 292 7.76 -12.60 5.20
CA SER A 292 6.89 -12.29 4.06
C SER A 292 7.54 -11.31 3.10
N LEU A 293 8.19 -10.25 3.61
CA LEU A 293 8.89 -9.27 2.79
C LEU A 293 10.03 -9.90 1.97
N ILE A 294 10.88 -10.72 2.59
CA ILE A 294 12.00 -11.40 1.91
C ILE A 294 11.48 -12.32 0.81
N ILE A 295 10.48 -13.16 1.12
CA ILE A 295 9.90 -14.10 0.15
C ILE A 295 9.29 -13.36 -1.04
N CYS A 296 8.48 -12.31 -0.78
CA CYS A 296 7.87 -11.50 -1.84
C CYS A 296 8.93 -10.81 -2.71
N THR A 297 10.00 -10.27 -2.10
CA THR A 297 11.09 -9.61 -2.86
C THR A 297 11.76 -10.57 -3.82
N ILE A 298 12.12 -11.77 -3.37
CA ILE A 298 12.75 -12.79 -4.22
C ILE A 298 11.84 -13.13 -5.40
N ILE A 299 10.55 -13.36 -5.13
CA ILE A 299 9.56 -13.67 -6.16
C ILE A 299 9.43 -12.51 -7.15
N TYR A 300 9.33 -11.28 -6.67
CA TYR A 300 9.14 -10.09 -7.52
C TYR A 300 10.32 -9.86 -8.45
N VAL A 301 11.55 -9.96 -7.95
CA VAL A 301 12.76 -9.82 -8.77
C VAL A 301 12.82 -10.90 -9.85
N ILE A 302 12.53 -12.16 -9.51
CA ILE A 302 12.56 -13.27 -10.46
C ILE A 302 11.47 -13.11 -11.52
N VAL A 303 10.21 -12.83 -11.10
CA VAL A 303 9.08 -12.66 -12.04
C VAL A 303 9.36 -11.49 -12.98
N THR A 304 9.86 -10.37 -12.47
CA THR A 304 10.17 -9.19 -13.29
C THR A 304 11.22 -9.49 -14.35
N LEU A 305 12.31 -10.19 -13.97
CA LEU A 305 13.34 -10.60 -14.94
C LEU A 305 12.76 -11.51 -16.01
N VAL A 306 11.91 -12.47 -15.63
CA VAL A 306 11.31 -13.40 -16.59
C VAL A 306 10.41 -12.67 -17.57
N ILE A 307 9.45 -11.86 -17.10
CA ILE A 307 8.49 -11.20 -18.01
C ILE A 307 9.17 -10.19 -18.94
N THR A 308 10.16 -9.43 -18.44
CA THR A 308 10.92 -8.48 -19.27
C THR A 308 11.90 -9.17 -20.22
N GLY A 309 12.25 -10.44 -19.95
CA GLY A 309 13.00 -11.27 -20.90
C GLY A 309 12.11 -11.94 -21.96
N MET A 310 10.84 -12.24 -21.62
CA MET A 310 9.91 -12.85 -22.57
C MET A 310 9.40 -11.87 -23.64
N VAL A 311 9.17 -10.60 -23.23
CA VAL A 311 8.59 -9.55 -24.10
C VAL A 311 9.35 -8.26 -23.85
N ASN A 312 9.54 -7.48 -24.92
CA ASN A 312 10.22 -6.19 -24.83
C ASN A 312 9.45 -5.23 -23.90
N TYR A 313 10.18 -4.50 -23.08
CA TYR A 313 9.60 -3.58 -22.09
C TYR A 313 8.64 -2.54 -22.69
N SER A 314 8.89 -2.09 -23.93
CA SER A 314 8.05 -1.11 -24.63
C SER A 314 6.63 -1.59 -24.93
N GLU A 315 6.41 -2.90 -24.92
CA GLU A 315 5.09 -3.49 -25.18
C GLU A 315 4.18 -3.52 -23.95
N PHE A 316 4.70 -3.16 -22.76
CA PHE A 316 3.90 -3.11 -21.53
C PHE A 316 3.10 -1.79 -21.37
N ASN A 317 3.16 -0.87 -22.34
CA ASN A 317 2.42 0.39 -22.26
C ASN A 317 0.91 0.14 -22.18
N ASN A 318 0.28 0.68 -21.14
CA ASN A 318 -1.17 0.55 -20.89
C ASN A 318 -1.71 -0.89 -20.82
N VAL A 319 -0.86 -1.88 -20.52
CA VAL A 319 -1.27 -3.27 -20.32
C VAL A 319 -1.79 -3.45 -18.90
N ALA A 320 -3.09 -3.75 -18.76
CA ALA A 320 -3.76 -3.87 -17.47
C ALA A 320 -3.49 -5.22 -16.75
N ASP A 321 -3.13 -6.25 -17.50
CA ASP A 321 -2.91 -7.64 -17.04
C ASP A 321 -1.58 -8.22 -17.57
N PRO A 322 -0.45 -7.61 -17.25
CA PRO A 322 0.87 -7.88 -17.86
C PRO A 322 1.32 -9.33 -17.77
N LEU A 323 0.95 -10.05 -16.70
CA LEU A 323 1.34 -11.46 -16.54
C LEU A 323 0.58 -12.40 -17.48
N ALA A 324 -0.67 -12.13 -17.82
CA ALA A 324 -1.42 -12.90 -18.81
C ALA A 324 -0.97 -12.52 -20.22
N TYR A 325 -0.80 -11.22 -20.47
CA TYR A 325 -0.37 -10.66 -21.75
C TYR A 325 0.91 -11.30 -22.31
N VAL A 326 1.95 -11.47 -21.49
CA VAL A 326 3.22 -12.07 -21.96
C VAL A 326 3.03 -13.49 -22.49
N PHE A 327 2.08 -14.27 -21.91
CA PHE A 327 1.80 -15.63 -22.37
C PHE A 327 0.92 -15.64 -23.63
N GLU A 328 0.04 -14.69 -23.81
CA GLU A 328 -0.72 -14.52 -25.04
C GLU A 328 0.20 -14.17 -26.20
N LYS A 329 1.16 -13.25 -25.97
CA LYS A 329 2.14 -12.81 -26.96
C LYS A 329 3.01 -13.94 -27.53
N ILE A 330 3.35 -14.93 -26.70
CA ILE A 330 4.12 -16.12 -27.11
C ILE A 330 3.24 -17.29 -27.56
N ASN A 331 1.95 -17.03 -27.88
CA ASN A 331 0.97 -18.02 -28.31
C ASN A 331 0.66 -19.14 -27.30
N LEU A 332 0.81 -18.85 -26.00
CA LEU A 332 0.40 -19.73 -24.90
C LEU A 332 -0.87 -19.22 -24.19
N GLY A 333 -1.89 -18.81 -24.95
CA GLY A 333 -3.13 -18.21 -24.40
C GLY A 333 -3.86 -19.07 -23.36
N LYS A 334 -3.73 -20.41 -23.42
CA LYS A 334 -4.28 -21.29 -22.36
C LYS A 334 -3.62 -21.07 -21.00
N VAL A 335 -2.32 -20.78 -20.98
CA VAL A 335 -1.58 -20.44 -19.76
C VAL A 335 -2.00 -19.04 -19.30
N GLY A 336 -2.12 -18.07 -20.21
CA GLY A 336 -2.65 -16.73 -19.93
C GLY A 336 -4.03 -16.78 -19.28
N PHE A 337 -4.95 -17.57 -19.82
CA PHE A 337 -6.27 -17.80 -19.20
C PHE A 337 -6.19 -18.35 -17.77
N PHE A 338 -5.34 -19.37 -17.53
CA PHE A 338 -5.14 -19.91 -16.18
C PHE A 338 -4.56 -18.88 -15.22
N ILE A 339 -3.64 -18.01 -15.69
CA ILE A 339 -3.08 -16.89 -14.92
C ILE A 339 -4.20 -15.90 -14.58
N SER A 340 -5.07 -15.56 -15.52
CA SER A 340 -6.20 -14.63 -15.29
C SER A 340 -7.18 -15.17 -14.23
N VAL A 341 -7.54 -16.46 -14.29
CA VAL A 341 -8.36 -17.11 -13.24
C VAL A 341 -7.70 -16.95 -11.86
N SER A 342 -6.41 -17.21 -11.79
CA SER A 342 -5.65 -17.15 -10.54
C SER A 342 -5.49 -15.72 -10.02
N ALA A 343 -5.31 -14.75 -10.92
CA ALA A 343 -5.25 -13.32 -10.59
C ALA A 343 -6.57 -12.81 -10.00
N VAL A 344 -7.70 -13.22 -10.58
CA VAL A 344 -9.05 -12.92 -10.06
C VAL A 344 -9.22 -13.46 -8.63
N ILE A 345 -8.83 -14.71 -8.37
CA ILE A 345 -8.89 -15.31 -7.02
C ILE A 345 -7.93 -14.57 -6.08
N ALA A 346 -6.72 -14.27 -6.54
CA ALA A 346 -5.72 -13.56 -5.77
C ALA A 346 -6.20 -12.17 -5.35
N ALA A 347 -6.71 -11.37 -6.29
CA ALA A 347 -7.23 -10.04 -6.03
C ALA A 347 -8.45 -10.07 -5.10
N THR A 348 -9.38 -11.03 -5.28
CA THR A 348 -10.55 -11.21 -4.40
C THR A 348 -10.14 -11.37 -2.94
N SER A 349 -9.07 -12.13 -2.67
CA SER A 349 -8.59 -12.31 -1.29
C SER A 349 -8.03 -11.02 -0.68
N VAL A 350 -7.33 -10.20 -1.47
CA VAL A 350 -6.80 -8.89 -1.01
C VAL A 350 -7.94 -7.91 -0.75
N LEU A 351 -8.91 -7.84 -1.67
CA LEU A 351 -10.12 -7.02 -1.49
C LEU A 351 -10.82 -7.31 -0.17
N LEU A 352 -10.96 -8.61 0.17
CA LEU A 352 -11.60 -9.02 1.42
C LEU A 352 -10.79 -8.57 2.64
N VAL A 353 -9.46 -8.74 2.64
CA VAL A 353 -8.58 -8.32 3.74
C VAL A 353 -8.70 -6.82 4.00
N PHE A 354 -8.62 -6.00 2.97
CA PHE A 354 -8.73 -4.55 3.10
C PHE A 354 -10.15 -4.12 3.49
N GLN A 355 -11.18 -4.76 2.94
CA GLN A 355 -12.57 -4.46 3.26
C GLN A 355 -12.97 -4.85 4.69
N ILE A 356 -12.25 -5.77 5.31
CA ILE A 356 -12.39 -6.11 6.75
C ILE A 356 -11.50 -5.21 7.61
N GLY A 357 -10.31 -4.87 7.15
CA GLY A 357 -9.32 -4.08 7.89
C GLY A 357 -9.74 -2.63 8.10
N GLN A 358 -10.21 -1.96 7.06
CA GLN A 358 -10.59 -0.54 7.12
C GLN A 358 -11.69 -0.22 8.15
N PRO A 359 -12.80 -0.98 8.26
CA PRO A 359 -13.79 -0.77 9.32
C PRO A 359 -13.23 -0.88 10.74
N ARG A 360 -12.16 -1.65 10.96
CA ARG A 360 -11.48 -1.76 12.26
C ARG A 360 -10.74 -0.46 12.61
N ILE A 361 -10.16 0.23 11.62
CA ILE A 361 -9.53 1.55 11.82
C ILE A 361 -10.59 2.58 12.22
N TRP A 362 -11.70 2.68 11.47
CA TRP A 362 -12.85 3.53 11.82
C TRP A 362 -13.32 3.26 13.25
N MET A 363 -13.45 1.99 13.62
CA MET A 363 -13.90 1.57 14.94
C MET A 363 -12.92 2.01 16.02
N SER A 364 -11.60 1.85 15.83
CA SER A 364 -10.57 2.25 16.80
C SER A 364 -10.59 3.77 17.02
N MET A 365 -10.63 4.57 15.97
CA MET A 365 -10.72 6.04 16.06
C MET A 365 -12.02 6.48 16.75
N SER A 366 -13.13 5.79 16.48
CA SER A 366 -14.43 6.07 17.13
C SER A 366 -14.45 5.66 18.61
N ARG A 367 -13.78 4.56 18.97
CA ARG A 367 -13.61 4.14 20.38
C ARG A 367 -12.81 5.15 21.20
N ASP A 368 -11.84 5.83 20.59
CA ASP A 368 -11.08 6.90 21.22
C ASP A 368 -11.84 8.26 21.24
N GLY A 369 -13.04 8.30 20.67
CA GLY A 369 -13.92 9.50 20.64
C GLY A 369 -13.62 10.47 19.50
N LEU A 370 -12.65 10.14 18.62
CA LEU A 370 -12.24 10.98 17.50
C LEU A 370 -13.27 11.00 16.35
N LEU A 371 -14.11 9.95 16.26
CA LEU A 371 -15.18 9.80 15.29
C LEU A 371 -16.53 9.51 15.98
N PRO A 372 -17.67 9.75 15.30
CA PRO A 372 -18.99 9.46 15.85
C PRO A 372 -19.13 8.02 16.34
N LYS A 373 -19.82 7.81 17.47
CA LYS A 373 -20.04 6.48 18.09
C LYS A 373 -20.69 5.43 17.16
N ARG A 374 -21.33 5.86 16.06
CA ARG A 374 -21.91 4.95 15.07
C ARG A 374 -20.86 4.05 14.41
N PHE A 375 -19.64 4.55 14.22
CA PHE A 375 -18.53 3.79 13.63
C PHE A 375 -18.00 2.68 14.53
N SER A 376 -18.19 2.77 15.86
CA SER A 376 -17.75 1.74 16.81
C SER A 376 -18.84 0.72 17.17
N LYS A 377 -20.08 0.88 16.67
CA LYS A 377 -21.16 -0.05 16.98
C LYS A 377 -20.99 -1.37 16.25
N ILE A 378 -21.02 -2.46 17.00
CA ILE A 378 -20.97 -3.83 16.52
C ILE A 378 -22.39 -4.34 16.29
N HIS A 379 -22.63 -5.00 15.16
CA HIS A 379 -23.93 -5.60 14.83
C HIS A 379 -24.21 -6.80 15.75
N PRO A 380 -25.39 -6.87 16.44
CA PRO A 380 -25.65 -7.89 17.45
C PRO A 380 -25.63 -9.32 16.89
N LYS A 381 -26.09 -9.55 15.66
CA LYS A 381 -26.13 -10.87 15.04
C LYS A 381 -24.82 -11.27 14.39
N TYR A 382 -24.19 -10.36 13.63
CA TYR A 382 -23.04 -10.67 12.80
C TYR A 382 -21.70 -10.40 13.47
N GLN A 383 -21.70 -9.69 14.61
CA GLN A 383 -20.50 -9.33 15.38
C GLN A 383 -19.46 -8.52 14.55
N THR A 384 -19.95 -7.75 13.58
CA THR A 384 -19.15 -6.91 12.67
C THR A 384 -19.46 -5.42 12.87
N PRO A 385 -18.55 -4.50 12.56
CA PRO A 385 -18.80 -3.05 12.59
C PRO A 385 -19.60 -2.62 11.36
N ALA A 386 -20.87 -3.03 11.30
CA ALA A 386 -21.74 -2.97 10.13
C ALA A 386 -21.81 -1.59 9.46
N PHE A 387 -21.98 -0.50 10.25
CA PHE A 387 -22.03 0.85 9.71
C PHE A 387 -20.72 1.25 9.02
N SER A 388 -19.58 0.99 9.67
CA SER A 388 -18.25 1.26 9.10
C SER A 388 -18.01 0.45 7.83
N THR A 389 -18.45 -0.82 7.78
CA THR A 389 -18.33 -1.68 6.60
C THR A 389 -19.12 -1.14 5.41
N ILE A 390 -20.36 -0.67 5.63
CA ILE A 390 -21.18 -0.07 4.57
C ILE A 390 -20.53 1.23 4.06
N VAL A 391 -20.08 2.11 4.97
CA VAL A 391 -19.40 3.36 4.60
C VAL A 391 -18.15 3.08 3.79
N THR A 392 -17.34 2.11 4.21
CA THR A 392 -16.16 1.65 3.45
C THR A 392 -16.55 1.19 2.05
N GLY A 393 -17.60 0.36 1.93
CA GLY A 393 -18.10 -0.10 0.63
C GLY A 393 -18.44 1.05 -0.32
N PHE A 394 -19.14 2.08 0.15
CA PHE A 394 -19.46 3.25 -0.67
C PHE A 394 -18.22 4.07 -1.06
N ILE A 395 -17.30 4.31 -0.11
CA ILE A 395 -16.06 5.07 -0.35
C ILE A 395 -15.16 4.37 -1.37
N VAL A 396 -15.23 3.04 -1.47
CA VAL A 396 -14.44 2.27 -2.44
C VAL A 396 -15.19 2.08 -3.75
N ALA A 397 -16.48 1.69 -3.75
CA ALA A 397 -17.23 1.36 -4.96
C ALA A 397 -17.45 2.57 -5.89
N ILE A 398 -17.67 3.76 -5.34
CA ILE A 398 -17.92 4.94 -6.19
C ILE A 398 -16.65 5.36 -6.95
N PRO A 399 -15.48 5.54 -6.32
CA PRO A 399 -14.25 5.83 -7.06
C PRO A 399 -13.86 4.73 -8.05
N SER A 400 -14.06 3.45 -7.74
CA SER A 400 -13.71 2.35 -8.65
C SER A 400 -14.47 2.37 -9.98
N LEU A 401 -15.61 3.08 -10.05
CA LEU A 401 -16.36 3.29 -11.31
C LEU A 401 -15.68 4.28 -12.26
N PHE A 402 -15.05 5.35 -11.71
CA PHE A 402 -14.77 6.55 -12.50
C PHE A 402 -13.31 7.03 -12.43
N VAL A 403 -12.50 6.51 -11.50
CA VAL A 403 -11.16 7.06 -11.25
C VAL A 403 -10.10 6.15 -11.85
N GLU A 404 -9.10 6.79 -12.45
CA GLU A 404 -7.94 6.16 -13.06
C GLU A 404 -7.07 5.40 -12.03
N SER A 405 -6.66 4.18 -12.37
CA SER A 405 -5.87 3.31 -11.49
C SER A 405 -4.51 3.92 -11.11
N ALA A 406 -3.85 4.63 -12.04
CA ALA A 406 -2.53 5.22 -11.81
C ALA A 406 -2.57 6.27 -10.68
N LEU A 407 -3.54 7.20 -10.71
CA LEU A 407 -3.73 8.19 -9.65
C LEU A 407 -3.99 7.53 -8.29
N MET A 408 -4.79 6.46 -8.29
CA MET A 408 -5.09 5.71 -7.06
C MET A 408 -3.86 5.01 -6.50
N THR A 409 -3.03 4.41 -7.36
CA THR A 409 -1.77 3.78 -6.96
C THR A 409 -0.81 4.78 -6.33
N ASP A 410 -0.69 5.98 -6.91
CA ASP A 410 0.13 7.07 -6.37
C ASP A 410 -0.34 7.49 -4.97
N LEU A 411 -1.65 7.74 -4.81
CA LEU A 411 -2.21 8.17 -3.53
C LEU A 411 -2.05 7.13 -2.43
N THR A 412 -2.23 5.84 -2.75
CA THR A 412 -1.98 4.76 -1.80
C THR A 412 -0.52 4.76 -1.38
N SER A 413 0.39 4.88 -2.35
CA SER A 413 1.84 4.87 -2.09
C SER A 413 2.29 6.08 -1.25
N ILE A 414 1.78 7.29 -1.52
CA ILE A 414 2.04 8.47 -0.68
C ILE A 414 1.54 8.24 0.74
N GLY A 415 0.30 7.77 0.91
CA GLY A 415 -0.32 7.54 2.21
C GLY A 415 0.46 6.56 3.07
N THR A 416 0.85 5.42 2.48
CA THR A 416 1.62 4.38 3.16
C THR A 416 3.04 4.83 3.49
N LEU A 417 3.77 5.45 2.54
CA LEU A 417 5.10 5.99 2.80
C LEU A 417 5.09 7.05 3.89
N PHE A 418 4.06 7.92 3.90
CA PHE A 418 3.87 8.91 4.96
C PHE A 418 3.67 8.25 6.33
N ALA A 419 2.84 7.22 6.42
CA ALA A 419 2.67 6.45 7.66
C ALA A 419 4.00 5.78 8.10
N PHE A 420 4.78 5.25 7.16
CA PHE A 420 6.07 4.63 7.41
C PHE A 420 7.11 5.63 7.94
N VAL A 421 7.16 6.85 7.39
CA VAL A 421 8.01 7.93 7.93
C VAL A 421 7.68 8.20 9.40
N LEU A 422 6.38 8.28 9.73
CA LEU A 422 5.95 8.56 11.09
C LEU A 422 6.19 7.38 12.03
N VAL A 423 6.05 6.13 11.57
CA VAL A 423 6.40 4.96 12.38
C VAL A 423 7.91 4.92 12.66
N CYS A 424 8.75 5.13 11.65
CA CYS A 424 10.20 5.19 11.83
C CYS A 424 10.61 6.33 12.79
N GLY A 425 10.02 7.52 12.62
CA GLY A 425 10.21 8.67 13.51
C GLY A 425 9.73 8.38 14.95
N GLY A 426 8.62 7.67 15.09
CA GLY A 426 8.07 7.27 16.38
C GLY A 426 9.01 6.37 17.19
N VAL A 427 9.67 5.41 16.51
CA VAL A 427 10.67 4.56 17.19
C VAL A 427 11.82 5.36 17.80
N LEU A 428 12.26 6.44 17.13
CA LEU A 428 13.30 7.32 17.66
C LEU A 428 12.87 8.10 18.91
N MET A 429 11.56 8.25 19.13
CA MET A 429 10.98 8.95 20.28
C MET A 429 10.59 8.03 21.43
N LEU A 430 10.61 6.70 21.21
CA LEU A 430 10.32 5.75 22.29
C LEU A 430 11.38 5.85 23.39
N PRO A 431 10.96 5.78 24.68
CA PRO A 431 11.90 5.71 25.79
C PRO A 431 12.88 4.54 25.61
N LYS A 432 14.16 4.79 25.86
CA LYS A 432 15.16 3.72 25.92
C LYS A 432 14.85 2.88 27.15
N GLU A 433 14.15 1.78 26.97
CA GLU A 433 13.97 0.79 28.05
C GLU A 433 15.29 0.04 28.23
N VAL A 434 15.93 0.29 29.34
CA VAL A 434 17.10 -0.47 29.79
C VAL A 434 16.57 -1.75 30.44
N ASN A 435 16.83 -2.91 29.82
CA ASN A 435 16.61 -4.26 30.35
C ASN A 435 15.18 -4.61 30.81
N ASN A 436 14.24 -4.70 29.87
CA ASN A 436 13.00 -5.44 30.13
C ASN A 436 13.23 -6.93 29.74
N PRO A 437 13.30 -7.88 30.73
CA PRO A 437 13.57 -9.29 30.47
C PRO A 437 12.47 -9.99 29.64
N ASP A 438 11.27 -9.42 29.60
CA ASP A 438 10.13 -9.96 28.86
C ASP A 438 10.12 -9.53 27.39
N LYS A 439 11.01 -8.63 27.00
CA LYS A 439 11.09 -8.09 25.64
C LYS A 439 11.76 -9.07 24.71
N LYS A 440 11.01 -9.67 23.78
CA LYS A 440 11.48 -10.72 22.86
C LYS A 440 12.07 -10.20 21.54
N PHE A 441 11.80 -8.94 21.17
CA PHE A 441 12.38 -8.29 20.01
C PHE A 441 12.95 -6.92 20.40
N ASN A 442 14.18 -6.67 20.00
CA ASN A 442 14.87 -5.39 20.14
C ASN A 442 15.44 -5.01 18.80
N LEU A 443 15.10 -3.81 18.33
CA LEU A 443 15.77 -3.23 17.18
C LEU A 443 17.26 -3.03 17.52
N PRO A 444 18.20 -3.57 16.71
CA PRO A 444 19.61 -3.38 16.98
C PRO A 444 19.97 -1.89 16.92
N TYR A 445 20.59 -1.40 18.01
CA TYR A 445 21.08 -0.03 18.02
C TYR A 445 22.41 0.04 17.30
N ILE A 446 22.38 0.68 16.13
CA ILE A 446 23.59 1.01 15.35
C ILE A 446 23.68 2.54 15.36
N ASN A 447 24.81 3.06 15.83
CA ASN A 447 25.00 4.51 15.92
C ASN A 447 25.07 5.15 14.53
N SER A 448 24.15 6.02 14.21
CA SER A 448 24.05 6.69 12.92
C SER A 448 24.97 7.91 12.77
N ARG A 449 25.60 8.35 13.86
CA ARG A 449 26.32 9.64 13.97
C ARG A 449 27.27 9.94 12.80
N TRP A 450 28.04 8.94 12.34
CA TRP A 450 28.98 9.10 11.24
C TRP A 450 28.47 8.48 9.93
N ILE A 451 27.68 7.43 10.02
CA ILE A 451 27.19 6.69 8.84
C ILE A 451 26.24 7.54 8.01
N VAL A 452 25.24 8.17 8.65
CA VAL A 452 24.23 8.96 7.93
C VAL A 452 24.83 10.21 7.26
N PRO A 453 25.69 11.02 7.91
CA PRO A 453 26.36 12.12 7.21
C PRO A 453 27.20 11.67 6.02
N VAL A 454 27.95 10.56 6.14
CA VAL A 454 28.73 10.03 5.01
C VAL A 454 27.81 9.60 3.86
N LEU A 455 26.74 8.85 4.15
CA LEU A 455 25.77 8.44 3.13
C LEU A 455 25.09 9.67 2.49
N PHE A 456 24.78 10.68 3.29
CA PHE A 456 24.18 11.91 2.78
C PHE A 456 25.12 12.69 1.85
N ILE A 457 26.42 12.77 2.17
CA ILE A 457 27.43 13.40 1.30
C ILE A 457 27.57 12.60 -0.01
N VAL A 458 27.60 11.27 0.06
CA VAL A 458 27.63 10.41 -1.14
C VAL A 458 26.38 10.64 -1.99
N PHE A 459 25.21 10.73 -1.37
CA PHE A 459 23.95 11.04 -2.06
C PHE A 459 24.02 12.41 -2.75
N MET A 460 24.44 13.46 -2.03
CA MET A 460 24.59 14.82 -2.58
C MET A 460 25.54 14.87 -3.78
N TYR A 461 26.65 14.12 -3.70
CA TYR A 461 27.60 14.02 -4.80
C TYR A 461 27.00 13.26 -6.01
N GLY A 462 26.31 12.15 -5.77
CA GLY A 462 25.68 11.36 -6.83
C GLY A 462 24.56 12.11 -7.56
N PHE A 463 23.79 12.92 -6.84
CA PHE A 463 22.66 13.71 -7.38
C PHE A 463 22.99 15.18 -7.65
N ARG A 464 24.28 15.54 -7.67
CA ARG A 464 24.73 16.93 -7.84
C ARG A 464 24.14 17.65 -9.05
N GLU A 465 24.03 16.96 -10.19
CA GLU A 465 23.49 17.54 -11.42
C GLU A 465 21.99 17.84 -11.28
N ARG A 466 21.22 16.90 -10.71
CA ARG A 466 19.80 17.11 -10.42
C ARG A 466 19.61 18.27 -9.43
N ILE A 467 20.42 18.33 -8.36
CA ILE A 467 20.36 19.41 -7.35
C ILE A 467 20.62 20.78 -8.00
N MET A 468 21.65 20.89 -8.84
CA MET A 468 21.96 22.14 -9.53
C MET A 468 20.85 22.53 -10.51
N ASN A 469 20.35 21.58 -11.30
CA ASN A 469 19.26 21.82 -12.24
C ASN A 469 17.97 22.23 -11.52
N SER A 470 17.61 21.58 -10.42
CA SER A 470 16.44 21.91 -9.61
C SER A 470 16.55 23.29 -8.98
N ALA A 471 17.76 23.71 -8.56
CA ALA A 471 17.97 25.02 -7.96
C ALA A 471 17.97 26.17 -8.99
N THR A 472 18.37 25.91 -10.26
CA THR A 472 18.48 26.93 -11.31
C THR A 472 17.21 27.08 -12.15
N ASN A 473 16.41 26.00 -12.30
CA ASN A 473 15.24 25.95 -13.17
C ASN A 473 13.92 25.89 -12.38
N ILE A 474 13.77 26.66 -11.32
CA ILE A 474 12.50 26.78 -10.57
C ILE A 474 11.50 27.57 -11.42
N ASN A 475 10.88 26.93 -12.41
CA ASN A 475 9.75 27.45 -13.15
C ASN A 475 8.44 26.90 -12.58
N HIS A 476 7.32 27.60 -12.78
CA HIS A 476 6.00 27.20 -12.28
C HIS A 476 5.50 25.81 -12.72
N GLU A 477 6.15 25.18 -13.69
CA GLU A 477 5.85 23.83 -14.17
C GLU A 477 6.67 22.72 -13.48
N SER A 478 7.67 23.07 -12.65
CA SER A 478 8.63 22.13 -12.05
C SER A 478 8.24 21.70 -10.63
N HIS A 479 6.97 21.37 -10.38
CA HIS A 479 6.51 20.99 -9.03
C HIS A 479 7.29 19.79 -8.45
N GLN A 480 7.73 18.86 -9.30
CA GLN A 480 8.52 17.69 -8.87
C GLN A 480 9.88 18.09 -8.29
N GLU A 481 10.53 19.07 -8.89
CA GLU A 481 11.84 19.54 -8.42
C GLU A 481 11.75 20.33 -7.11
N ILE A 482 10.60 20.98 -6.85
CA ILE A 482 10.32 21.61 -5.55
C ILE A 482 10.23 20.55 -4.45
N LEU A 483 9.55 19.43 -4.70
CA LEU A 483 9.47 18.31 -3.75
C LEU A 483 10.86 17.73 -3.45
N PHE A 484 11.72 17.63 -4.48
CA PHE A 484 13.09 17.17 -4.30
C PHE A 484 13.92 18.15 -3.43
N LEU A 485 13.78 19.46 -3.61
CA LEU A 485 14.45 20.45 -2.75
C LEU A 485 13.93 20.40 -1.30
N VAL A 486 12.62 20.22 -1.10
CA VAL A 486 12.05 20.01 0.24
C VAL A 486 12.64 18.76 0.89
N PHE A 487 12.80 17.66 0.14
CA PHE A 487 13.46 16.47 0.65
C PHE A 487 14.91 16.77 1.08
N ILE A 488 15.70 17.49 0.29
CA ILE A 488 17.09 17.87 0.66
C ILE A 488 17.13 18.62 1.98
N VAL A 489 16.20 19.57 2.20
CA VAL A 489 16.10 20.33 3.46
C VAL A 489 15.78 19.40 4.64
N LEU A 490 14.78 18.52 4.48
CA LEU A 490 14.40 17.55 5.51
C LEU A 490 15.52 16.55 5.79
N ALA A 491 16.16 16.01 4.75
CA ALA A 491 17.28 15.08 4.88
C ALA A 491 18.48 15.71 5.57
N THR A 492 18.77 17.00 5.28
CA THR A 492 19.80 17.78 5.99
C THR A 492 19.45 17.90 7.48
N ALA A 493 18.22 18.27 7.81
CA ALA A 493 17.77 18.39 9.20
C ALA A 493 17.87 17.06 9.96
N ILE A 494 17.45 15.95 9.33
CA ILE A 494 17.55 14.60 9.90
C ILE A 494 19.01 14.19 10.08
N THR A 495 19.88 14.50 9.11
CA THR A 495 21.32 14.22 9.18
C THR A 495 21.98 14.98 10.34
N ILE A 496 21.69 16.26 10.51
CA ILE A 496 22.17 17.06 11.64
C ILE A 496 21.66 16.48 12.97
N ALA A 497 20.36 16.17 13.06
CA ALA A 497 19.78 15.56 14.26
C ALA A 497 20.43 14.21 14.60
N SER A 498 20.71 13.39 13.57
CA SER A 498 21.40 12.11 13.69
C SER A 498 22.83 12.27 14.23
N PHE A 499 23.56 13.26 13.74
CA PHE A 499 24.91 13.57 14.22
C PHE A 499 24.92 14.06 15.66
N VAL A 500 24.02 15.00 16.01
CA VAL A 500 23.97 15.63 17.35
C VAL A 500 23.45 14.65 18.42
N LYS A 501 22.35 13.92 18.11
CA LYS A 501 21.66 13.07 19.09
C LYS A 501 22.10 11.60 19.05
N SER A 502 23.03 11.21 18.17
CA SER A 502 23.48 9.80 18.00
C SER A 502 22.28 8.85 17.88
N LEU A 503 21.41 9.10 16.90
CA LEU A 503 20.17 8.34 16.70
C LEU A 503 20.47 6.91 16.23
N SER A 504 19.47 6.01 16.28
CA SER A 504 19.60 4.66 15.71
C SER A 504 19.54 4.70 14.18
N LEU A 505 20.45 3.98 13.53
CA LEU A 505 20.62 3.99 12.06
C LEU A 505 19.37 3.51 11.32
N ILE A 506 18.78 2.38 11.75
CA ILE A 506 17.68 1.74 11.03
C ILE A 506 16.44 2.65 10.89
N PRO A 507 15.91 3.27 11.97
CA PRO A 507 14.79 4.20 11.82
C PRO A 507 15.14 5.45 11.01
N VAL A 508 16.38 5.95 11.12
CA VAL A 508 16.82 7.13 10.35
C VAL A 508 16.87 6.80 8.85
N LEU A 509 17.45 5.66 8.47
CA LEU A 509 17.45 5.21 7.08
C LEU A 509 16.03 4.93 6.58
N GLY A 510 15.18 4.30 7.40
CA GLY A 510 13.77 4.10 7.05
C GLY A 510 13.06 5.42 6.73
N MET A 511 13.24 6.45 7.58
CA MET A 511 12.68 7.78 7.31
C MET A 511 13.21 8.40 6.01
N LEU A 512 14.54 8.40 5.82
CA LEU A 512 15.17 9.02 4.65
C LEU A 512 14.78 8.31 3.35
N CYS A 513 14.78 6.97 3.34
CA CYS A 513 14.39 6.18 2.18
C CYS A 513 12.90 6.37 1.84
N CYS A 514 12.01 6.33 2.85
CA CYS A 514 10.58 6.58 2.62
C CYS A 514 10.32 7.99 2.10
N LEU A 515 10.97 9.01 2.67
CA LEU A 515 10.87 10.39 2.18
C LEU A 515 11.36 10.50 0.73
N TYR A 516 12.48 9.84 0.39
CA TYR A 516 13.01 9.86 -0.97
C TYR A 516 12.05 9.20 -1.96
N LEU A 517 11.57 8.00 -1.67
CA LEU A 517 10.59 7.34 -2.55
C LEU A 517 9.30 8.18 -2.70
N MET A 518 8.87 8.83 -1.63
CA MET A 518 7.65 9.64 -1.62
C MET A 518 7.73 10.84 -2.55
N ILE A 519 8.88 11.50 -2.64
CA ILE A 519 9.05 12.68 -3.51
C ILE A 519 9.21 12.33 -4.99
N GLU A 520 9.48 11.08 -5.34
CA GLU A 520 9.52 10.62 -6.73
C GLU A 520 8.10 10.36 -7.29
N ILE A 521 7.08 10.30 -6.44
CA ILE A 521 5.67 10.17 -6.86
C ILE A 521 5.21 11.49 -7.51
N PRO A 522 4.43 11.44 -8.62
CA PRO A 522 4.03 12.61 -9.37
C PRO A 522 3.40 13.72 -8.54
N ALA A 523 3.82 14.97 -8.77
CA ALA A 523 3.38 16.14 -7.99
C ALA A 523 1.86 16.36 -8.01
N ARG A 524 1.15 15.94 -9.09
CA ARG A 524 -0.31 15.99 -9.19
C ARG A 524 -0.99 15.25 -8.02
N SER A 525 -0.46 14.09 -7.66
CA SER A 525 -1.02 13.22 -6.63
C SER A 525 -0.87 13.81 -5.22
N TRP A 526 0.16 14.63 -5.00
CA TRP A 526 0.38 15.35 -3.74
C TRP A 526 -0.73 16.37 -3.45
N GLY A 527 -1.23 17.07 -4.48
CA GLY A 527 -2.33 18.01 -4.31
C GLY A 527 -3.60 17.33 -3.76
N VAL A 528 -3.93 16.16 -4.30
CA VAL A 528 -5.07 15.35 -3.84
C VAL A 528 -4.83 14.83 -2.42
N PHE A 529 -3.62 14.34 -2.12
CA PHE A 529 -3.26 13.88 -0.78
C PHE A 529 -3.38 14.99 0.26
N PHE A 530 -2.83 16.19 0.00
CA PHE A 530 -2.97 17.33 0.92
C PHE A 530 -4.42 17.79 1.07
N GLY A 531 -5.21 17.76 -0.02
CA GLY A 531 -6.65 18.04 0.03
C GLY A 531 -7.38 17.06 0.96
N TRP A 532 -7.09 15.76 0.86
CA TRP A 532 -7.61 14.75 1.76
C TRP A 532 -7.20 14.98 3.21
N MET A 533 -5.92 15.29 3.46
CA MET A 533 -5.42 15.57 4.80
C MET A 533 -6.06 16.82 5.41
N ALA A 534 -6.22 17.89 4.61
CA ALA A 534 -6.92 19.11 5.05
C ALA A 534 -8.37 18.83 5.41
N PHE A 535 -9.09 18.04 4.60
CA PHE A 535 -10.45 17.61 4.91
C PHE A 535 -10.51 16.81 6.23
N GLY A 536 -9.57 15.91 6.45
CA GLY A 536 -9.44 15.19 7.72
C GLY A 536 -9.20 16.11 8.91
N LEU A 537 -8.36 17.13 8.78
CA LEU A 537 -8.11 18.09 9.83
C LEU A 537 -9.37 18.94 10.14
N VAL A 538 -10.16 19.30 9.14
CA VAL A 538 -11.46 19.98 9.35
C VAL A 538 -12.38 19.09 10.19
N ILE A 539 -12.49 17.80 9.91
CA ILE A 539 -13.28 16.85 10.72
C ILE A 539 -12.71 16.75 12.14
N TYR A 540 -11.40 16.69 12.29
CA TYR A 540 -10.76 16.62 13.61
C TYR A 540 -11.09 17.84 14.46
N PHE A 541 -10.88 19.06 13.97
CA PHE A 541 -11.11 20.28 14.73
C PHE A 541 -12.60 20.57 14.95
N SER A 542 -13.49 20.13 14.05
CA SER A 542 -14.93 20.29 14.20
C SER A 542 -15.55 19.29 15.18
N TYR A 543 -15.01 18.07 15.26
CA TYR A 543 -15.61 17.00 16.07
C TYR A 543 -14.61 16.33 17.02
N GLY A 544 -13.52 15.73 16.48
CA GLY A 544 -12.61 14.85 17.21
C GLY A 544 -11.95 15.52 18.41
N TYR A 545 -11.43 16.72 18.23
CA TYR A 545 -10.77 17.50 19.27
C TYR A 545 -11.63 17.71 20.52
N TRP A 546 -12.93 17.95 20.34
CA TRP A 546 -13.87 18.24 21.43
C TRP A 546 -14.43 16.98 22.09
N ARG A 547 -14.51 15.86 21.36
CA ARG A 547 -15.12 14.61 21.80
C ARG A 547 -14.12 13.54 22.21
N SER A 548 -12.83 13.81 22.08
CA SER A 548 -11.75 12.91 22.49
C SER A 548 -11.89 12.46 23.94
N LYS A 549 -11.74 11.17 24.21
CA LYS A 549 -11.76 10.64 25.59
C LYS A 549 -10.66 11.21 26.46
N LEU A 550 -9.49 11.52 25.89
CA LEU A 550 -8.42 12.18 26.64
C LEU A 550 -8.73 13.65 26.98
N SER A 551 -9.70 14.27 26.28
CA SER A 551 -10.21 15.58 26.64
C SER A 551 -11.13 15.53 27.86
N ALA A 552 -12.01 14.52 27.89
CA ALA A 552 -12.99 14.36 28.96
C ALA A 552 -12.39 13.96 30.32
N GLU A 553 -11.19 13.33 30.33
CA GLU A 553 -10.50 12.92 31.55
C GLU A 553 -9.71 14.07 32.22
N LYS A 554 -9.48 15.17 31.54
CA LYS A 554 -8.82 16.37 32.08
C LYS A 554 -9.81 17.48 32.50
N ALA A 555 -11.08 17.35 32.13
CA ALA A 555 -12.17 18.22 32.56
C ALA A 555 -12.90 17.62 33.78
#